data_58ed8d0149ab4f184eab450bad62fbd5
#
_entry.id   58ed8d0149ab4f184eab450bad62fbd5
#
_cell.length_a   1.000
_cell.length_b   1.000
_cell.length_c   1.000
_cell.angle_alpha   90.00
_cell.angle_beta   90.00
_cell.angle_gamma   90.00
#
_symmetry.space_group_name_H-M   'P 1'
#
loop_
_entity.id
_entity.type
_entity.pdbx_description
1 polymer ?
#
loop_
_entity_poly.entity_id
_entity_poly.type
_entity_poly.pdbx_seq_one_letter_code
_entity_poly.pdbx_strand_id
1 'polypeptide(L)'
;METLLGHDRTVSSALFEEAKKVFPGGVNSPVRAFKSVLGPPIFIKKGDGCHIWDEDDHQYIDFCCSWGPLILGHNNAHIRESIYAAVAEGTSFGAPTRLEIELGRLIVDNHRYLEKLRFVSSGTEAVMSALRLARGATGKSKVIKFEGCYHGHVDSLLVKAGSGLVTFGESTSAGIPEAFAKETIVLPLNDREKLVETLEQEGHNIACIIVEPIPANNGLLLQDRSFLEYLRQQADKYNVLLIFDEVISGFRVGFEGAAGYYGIQPDILTF
;
A
#
# COMPACT_ATOMS: atom_id res chain seq x y z
N MET A 1 32.55 14.93 -9.68
CA MET A 1 32.10 13.59 -9.24
C MET A 1 31.19 13.10 -10.35
N GLU A 2 31.76 12.37 -11.31
CA GLU A 2 31.02 11.84 -12.46
C GLU A 2 29.91 10.93 -11.96
N THR A 3 28.71 11.18 -12.46
CA THR A 3 27.51 10.41 -12.11
C THR A 3 27.74 8.95 -12.51
N LEU A 4 27.62 8.03 -11.57
CA LEU A 4 27.76 6.57 -11.77
C LEU A 4 26.85 5.97 -12.86
N LEU A 5 26.00 6.78 -13.50
CA LEU A 5 25.07 6.41 -14.57
C LEU A 5 25.36 7.12 -15.91
N GLY A 6 26.42 7.94 -16.01
CA GLY A 6 26.87 8.53 -17.30
C GLY A 6 25.89 9.47 -18.01
N HIS A 7 24.75 9.83 -17.39
CA HIS A 7 23.75 10.70 -17.99
C HIS A 7 23.83 12.12 -17.41
N ASP A 8 23.88 13.11 -18.29
CA ASP A 8 23.71 14.51 -17.92
C ASP A 8 22.27 14.75 -17.45
N ARG A 9 22.07 15.27 -16.25
CA ARG A 9 20.78 15.57 -15.65
C ARG A 9 20.63 17.07 -15.35
N THR A 10 21.10 17.89 -16.25
CA THR A 10 21.11 19.35 -16.07
C THR A 10 19.70 19.91 -15.92
N VAL A 11 18.76 19.51 -16.75
CA VAL A 11 17.37 19.98 -16.71
C VAL A 11 16.67 19.45 -15.44
N SER A 12 16.77 18.18 -15.14
CA SER A 12 16.20 17.57 -13.94
C SER A 12 16.76 18.21 -12.66
N SER A 13 18.05 18.53 -12.64
CA SER A 13 18.69 19.24 -11.50
C SER A 13 18.13 20.63 -11.31
N ALA A 14 17.96 21.40 -12.38
CA ALA A 14 17.37 22.74 -12.32
C ALA A 14 15.92 22.69 -11.84
N LEU A 15 15.12 21.76 -12.35
CA LEU A 15 13.74 21.53 -11.93
C LEU A 15 13.66 21.14 -10.45
N PHE A 16 14.59 20.35 -9.95
CA PHE A 16 14.62 19.99 -8.52
C PHE A 16 14.90 21.19 -7.62
N GLU A 17 15.80 22.11 -8.02
CA GLU A 17 16.03 23.36 -7.27
C GLU A 17 14.77 24.25 -7.28
N GLU A 18 14.03 24.31 -8.38
CA GLU A 18 12.74 25.02 -8.41
C GLU A 18 11.68 24.30 -7.53
N ALA A 19 11.61 22.96 -7.59
CA ALA A 19 10.69 22.18 -6.79
C ALA A 19 10.88 22.37 -5.28
N LYS A 20 12.13 22.53 -4.81
CA LYS A 20 12.44 22.83 -3.41
C LYS A 20 11.86 24.16 -2.91
N LYS A 21 11.57 25.11 -3.81
CA LYS A 21 10.97 26.41 -3.45
C LYS A 21 9.47 26.28 -3.17
N VAL A 22 8.80 25.26 -3.71
CA VAL A 22 7.36 25.09 -3.64
C VAL A 22 6.91 23.83 -2.89
N PHE A 23 7.75 22.79 -2.83
CA PHE A 23 7.43 21.55 -2.15
C PHE A 23 8.42 21.23 -1.02
N PRO A 24 7.96 20.78 0.14
CA PRO A 24 8.85 20.32 1.20
C PRO A 24 9.78 19.20 0.71
N GLY A 25 11.09 19.47 0.71
CA GLY A 25 12.11 18.54 0.19
C GLY A 25 12.10 18.36 -1.35
N GLY A 26 11.38 19.22 -2.09
CA GLY A 26 11.35 19.23 -3.55
C GLY A 26 10.48 18.14 -4.19
N VAL A 27 9.68 17.41 -3.41
CA VAL A 27 8.88 16.28 -3.89
C VAL A 27 7.56 16.14 -3.11
N ASN A 28 6.56 15.50 -3.72
CA ASN A 28 5.29 15.17 -3.07
C ASN A 28 5.29 13.79 -2.38
N SER A 29 6.40 13.05 -2.49
CA SER A 29 6.62 11.81 -1.74
C SER A 29 8.11 11.67 -1.43
N PRO A 30 8.50 11.42 -0.16
CA PRO A 30 9.91 11.39 0.27
C PRO A 30 10.79 10.42 -0.54
N VAL A 31 10.24 9.30 -0.97
CA VAL A 31 10.95 8.29 -1.76
C VAL A 31 11.40 8.83 -3.13
N ARG A 32 10.70 9.81 -3.69
CA ARG A 32 11.02 10.43 -4.98
C ARG A 32 12.20 11.40 -4.92
N ALA A 33 12.66 11.78 -3.72
CA ALA A 33 13.80 12.69 -3.54
C ALA A 33 15.18 12.03 -3.74
N PHE A 34 15.23 10.76 -4.09
CA PHE A 34 16.46 9.98 -4.34
C PHE A 34 17.46 10.00 -3.18
N LYS A 35 17.00 10.20 -1.93
CA LYS A 35 17.89 10.26 -0.75
C LYS A 35 18.71 8.98 -0.52
N SER A 36 18.22 7.84 -0.99
CA SER A 36 18.84 6.52 -0.86
C SER A 36 19.61 6.07 -2.11
N VAL A 37 19.65 6.90 -3.16
CA VAL A 37 20.35 6.62 -4.41
C VAL A 37 21.23 7.81 -4.80
N LEU A 38 22.15 7.58 -5.73
CA LEU A 38 23.10 8.61 -6.17
C LEU A 38 22.49 9.58 -7.19
N GLY A 39 22.83 10.84 -7.06
CA GLY A 39 22.43 11.90 -7.97
C GLY A 39 21.07 12.55 -7.64
N PRO A 40 20.71 13.64 -8.34
CA PRO A 40 19.42 14.29 -8.20
C PRO A 40 18.29 13.42 -8.76
N PRO A 41 17.05 13.63 -8.29
CA PRO A 41 15.90 12.96 -8.89
C PRO A 41 15.77 13.32 -10.37
N ILE A 42 15.28 12.35 -11.15
CA ILE A 42 14.90 12.58 -12.55
C ILE A 42 13.46 13.11 -12.61
N PHE A 43 13.19 14.00 -13.55
CA PHE A 43 11.84 14.52 -13.82
C PHE A 43 11.33 13.89 -15.09
N ILE A 44 10.26 13.11 -14.98
CA ILE A 44 9.68 12.35 -16.09
C ILE A 44 8.70 13.23 -16.86
N LYS A 45 8.86 13.30 -18.19
CA LYS A 45 7.99 14.07 -19.08
C LYS A 45 6.98 13.22 -19.84
N LYS A 46 7.26 11.95 -20.09
CA LYS A 46 6.35 11.02 -20.78
C LYS A 46 6.65 9.57 -20.48
N GLY A 47 5.66 8.72 -20.71
CA GLY A 47 5.78 7.27 -20.69
C GLY A 47 5.02 6.62 -21.83
N ASP A 48 5.52 5.50 -22.36
CA ASP A 48 4.85 4.70 -23.37
C ASP A 48 5.29 3.23 -23.26
N GLY A 49 4.34 2.31 -23.18
CA GLY A 49 4.60 0.90 -22.93
C GLY A 49 5.42 0.69 -21.66
N CYS A 50 6.58 0.06 -21.77
CA CYS A 50 7.51 -0.17 -20.66
C CYS A 50 8.56 0.94 -20.50
N HIS A 51 8.48 2.01 -21.25
CA HIS A 51 9.50 3.06 -21.26
C HIS A 51 8.99 4.36 -20.68
N ILE A 52 9.91 5.10 -20.03
CA ILE A 52 9.73 6.48 -19.58
C ILE A 52 10.88 7.34 -20.10
N TRP A 53 10.62 8.63 -20.30
CA TRP A 53 11.62 9.62 -20.68
C TRP A 53 11.66 10.76 -19.69
N ASP A 54 12.85 11.15 -19.28
CA ASP A 54 13.04 12.32 -18.44
C ASP A 54 13.08 13.63 -19.23
N GLU A 55 13.15 14.74 -18.52
CA GLU A 55 13.25 16.09 -19.12
C GLU A 55 14.61 16.36 -19.77
N ASP A 56 15.60 15.52 -19.53
CA ASP A 56 16.91 15.53 -20.18
C ASP A 56 16.96 14.62 -21.41
N ASP A 57 15.82 14.11 -21.90
CA ASP A 57 15.64 13.25 -23.08
C ASP A 57 16.21 11.83 -22.96
N HIS A 58 16.57 11.38 -21.75
CA HIS A 58 17.00 10.00 -21.55
C HIS A 58 15.82 9.05 -21.47
N GLN A 59 15.97 7.88 -22.09
CA GLN A 59 14.99 6.80 -22.04
C GLN A 59 15.39 5.76 -21.00
N TYR A 60 14.39 5.29 -20.24
CA TYR A 60 14.56 4.24 -19.24
C TYR A 60 13.51 3.14 -19.43
N ILE A 61 13.85 1.92 -19.04
CA ILE A 61 12.85 0.87 -18.82
C ILE A 61 12.30 1.06 -17.41
N ASP A 62 10.98 1.21 -17.32
CA ASP A 62 10.31 1.44 -16.03
C ASP A 62 9.97 0.12 -15.34
N PHE A 63 10.78 -0.27 -14.36
CA PHE A 63 10.49 -1.38 -13.45
C PHE A 63 9.67 -0.98 -12.22
N CYS A 64 9.38 0.31 -12.04
CA CYS A 64 8.60 0.81 -10.92
C CYS A 64 7.08 0.74 -11.17
N CYS A 65 6.65 0.93 -12.43
CA CYS A 65 5.24 0.86 -12.85
C CYS A 65 4.30 1.68 -11.96
N SER A 66 4.72 2.92 -11.61
CA SER A 66 4.00 3.84 -10.67
C SER A 66 3.73 3.21 -9.29
N TRP A 67 4.64 2.38 -8.79
CA TRP A 67 4.51 1.65 -7.52
C TRP A 67 3.36 0.62 -7.50
N GLY A 68 3.05 0.06 -8.67
CA GLY A 68 2.15 -1.08 -8.78
C GLY A 68 0.99 -0.93 -9.78
N PRO A 69 0.28 0.19 -9.92
CA PRO A 69 -0.97 0.23 -10.68
C PRO A 69 -0.82 0.04 -12.20
N LEU A 70 0.36 0.31 -12.80
CA LEU A 70 0.55 0.23 -14.26
C LEU A 70 0.83 -1.21 -14.73
N ILE A 71 -0.10 -2.13 -14.59
CA ILE A 71 0.04 -3.52 -15.05
C ILE A 71 0.03 -3.66 -16.58
N LEU A 72 -0.53 -2.70 -17.30
CA LEU A 72 -0.56 -2.66 -18.77
C LEU A 72 0.50 -1.72 -19.37
N GLY A 73 1.39 -1.16 -18.55
CA GLY A 73 2.37 -0.17 -18.94
C GLY A 73 1.78 1.22 -19.13
N HIS A 74 2.64 2.14 -19.58
CA HIS A 74 2.29 3.53 -19.82
C HIS A 74 1.46 3.72 -21.09
N ASN A 75 0.53 4.68 -21.04
CA ASN A 75 -0.16 5.22 -22.22
C ASN A 75 -0.86 4.16 -23.10
N ASN A 76 -1.39 3.09 -22.48
CA ASN A 76 -2.14 2.08 -23.23
C ASN A 76 -3.30 2.72 -24.00
N ALA A 77 -3.36 2.47 -25.32
CA ALA A 77 -4.27 3.15 -26.22
C ALA A 77 -5.74 2.95 -25.85
N HIS A 78 -6.13 1.72 -25.51
CA HIS A 78 -7.51 1.41 -25.14
C HIS A 78 -7.95 2.13 -23.85
N ILE A 79 -7.08 2.15 -22.83
CA ILE A 79 -7.34 2.88 -21.58
C ILE A 79 -7.45 4.39 -21.85
N ARG A 80 -6.53 4.95 -22.64
CA ARG A 80 -6.53 6.37 -22.99
C ARG A 80 -7.81 6.79 -23.71
N GLU A 81 -8.26 6.00 -24.69
CA GLU A 81 -9.51 6.27 -25.43
C GLU A 81 -10.73 6.21 -24.51
N SER A 82 -10.78 5.23 -23.59
CA SER A 82 -11.84 5.13 -22.58
C SER A 82 -11.86 6.33 -21.64
N ILE A 83 -10.68 6.83 -21.24
CA ILE A 83 -10.56 8.04 -20.42
C ILE A 83 -11.07 9.28 -21.19
N TYR A 84 -10.68 9.44 -22.46
CA TYR A 84 -11.18 10.56 -23.28
C TYR A 84 -12.70 10.56 -23.41
N ALA A 85 -13.29 9.39 -23.64
CA ALA A 85 -14.74 9.25 -23.70
C ALA A 85 -15.41 9.61 -22.37
N ALA A 86 -14.88 9.13 -21.25
CA ALA A 86 -15.43 9.44 -19.93
C ALA A 86 -15.28 10.93 -19.56
N VAL A 87 -14.15 11.55 -19.89
CA VAL A 87 -13.91 12.99 -19.65
C VAL A 87 -14.92 13.87 -20.40
N ALA A 88 -15.32 13.46 -21.61
CA ALA A 88 -16.32 14.21 -22.40
C ALA A 88 -17.70 14.27 -21.73
N GLU A 89 -18.03 13.29 -20.88
CA GLU A 89 -19.30 13.25 -20.12
C GLU A 89 -19.19 13.91 -18.72
N GLY A 90 -17.98 14.23 -18.27
CA GLY A 90 -17.69 14.83 -16.98
C GLY A 90 -16.91 13.92 -16.03
N THR A 91 -16.18 14.53 -15.10
CA THR A 91 -15.21 13.84 -14.25
C THR A 91 -15.59 13.76 -12.77
N SER A 92 -16.60 14.52 -12.33
CA SER A 92 -17.00 14.55 -10.91
C SER A 92 -18.43 15.09 -10.77
N PHE A 93 -19.29 14.34 -10.08
CA PHE A 93 -20.72 14.67 -10.03
C PHE A 93 -21.25 14.91 -8.61
N GLY A 94 -20.51 14.57 -7.56
CA GLY A 94 -21.01 14.63 -6.19
C GLY A 94 -22.23 13.72 -5.93
N ALA A 95 -22.48 12.74 -6.82
CA ALA A 95 -23.60 11.81 -6.80
C ALA A 95 -23.13 10.42 -7.28
N PRO A 96 -23.88 9.33 -6.95
CA PRO A 96 -23.55 8.00 -7.45
C PRO A 96 -23.60 7.94 -8.98
N THR A 97 -22.74 7.12 -9.57
CA THR A 97 -22.68 6.91 -11.02
C THR A 97 -22.92 5.44 -11.38
N ARG A 98 -23.34 5.22 -12.64
CA ARG A 98 -23.52 3.86 -13.15
C ARG A 98 -22.20 3.11 -13.25
N LEU A 99 -21.11 3.81 -13.60
CA LEU A 99 -19.77 3.21 -13.74
C LEU A 99 -19.27 2.62 -12.42
N GLU A 100 -19.57 3.24 -11.27
CA GLU A 100 -19.24 2.66 -9.96
C GLU A 100 -19.92 1.31 -9.74
N ILE A 101 -21.20 1.19 -10.13
CA ILE A 101 -21.95 -0.06 -10.00
C ILE A 101 -21.38 -1.12 -10.95
N GLU A 102 -21.09 -0.76 -12.19
CA GLU A 102 -20.52 -1.68 -13.19
C GLU A 102 -19.16 -2.21 -12.76
N LEU A 103 -18.26 -1.33 -12.31
CA LEU A 103 -16.95 -1.73 -11.79
C LEU A 103 -17.10 -2.56 -10.51
N GLY A 104 -17.99 -2.15 -9.61
CA GLY A 104 -18.25 -2.88 -8.36
C GLY A 104 -18.73 -4.31 -8.63
N ARG A 105 -19.67 -4.51 -9.56
CA ARG A 105 -20.14 -5.84 -9.98
C ARG A 105 -19.03 -6.65 -10.64
N LEU A 106 -18.28 -6.05 -11.57
CA LEU A 106 -17.16 -6.73 -12.22
C LEU A 106 -16.19 -7.32 -11.20
N ILE A 107 -15.93 -6.61 -10.12
CA ILE A 107 -15.03 -7.08 -9.06
C ILE A 107 -15.73 -8.13 -8.19
N VAL A 108 -16.89 -7.84 -7.61
CA VAL A 108 -17.55 -8.71 -6.64
C VAL A 108 -18.01 -10.02 -7.27
N ASP A 109 -18.58 -9.97 -8.49
CA ASP A 109 -19.11 -11.18 -9.16
C ASP A 109 -17.99 -12.15 -9.61
N ASN A 110 -16.73 -11.70 -9.68
CA ASN A 110 -15.59 -12.50 -10.12
C ASN A 110 -14.53 -12.73 -9.03
N HIS A 111 -14.75 -12.26 -7.80
CA HIS A 111 -13.81 -12.39 -6.69
C HIS A 111 -14.47 -13.12 -5.53
N ARG A 112 -14.18 -14.43 -5.35
CA ARG A 112 -14.87 -15.32 -4.39
C ARG A 112 -14.78 -14.89 -2.91
N TYR A 113 -13.85 -14.00 -2.54
CA TYR A 113 -13.66 -13.56 -1.16
C TYR A 113 -14.32 -12.20 -0.88
N LEU A 114 -15.01 -11.58 -1.85
CA LEU A 114 -15.63 -10.28 -1.71
C LEU A 114 -17.15 -10.37 -1.81
N GLU A 115 -17.84 -9.83 -0.81
CA GLU A 115 -19.28 -9.66 -0.82
C GLU A 115 -19.70 -8.23 -1.15
N LYS A 116 -18.91 -7.26 -0.69
CA LYS A 116 -19.12 -5.82 -0.88
C LYS A 116 -17.81 -5.10 -0.99
N LEU A 117 -17.81 -3.95 -1.66
CA LEU A 117 -16.64 -3.10 -1.75
C LEU A 117 -16.99 -1.61 -1.57
N ARG A 118 -15.99 -0.82 -1.26
CA ARG A 118 -16.06 0.64 -1.22
C ARG A 118 -14.87 1.20 -1.99
N PHE A 119 -15.15 2.13 -2.90
CA PHE A 119 -14.10 2.87 -3.60
C PHE A 119 -13.57 4.02 -2.73
N VAL A 120 -12.28 4.23 -2.81
CA VAL A 120 -11.54 5.33 -2.17
C VAL A 120 -10.48 5.86 -3.14
N SER A 121 -9.80 6.96 -2.79
CA SER A 121 -8.88 7.62 -3.71
C SER A 121 -7.41 7.17 -3.58
N SER A 122 -7.07 6.40 -2.56
CA SER A 122 -5.70 5.92 -2.33
C SER A 122 -5.65 4.67 -1.46
N GLY A 123 -4.52 3.92 -1.53
CA GLY A 123 -4.27 2.80 -0.63
C GLY A 123 -4.26 3.20 0.84
N THR A 124 -3.77 4.40 1.18
CA THR A 124 -3.85 4.93 2.55
C THR A 124 -5.29 5.06 3.03
N GLU A 125 -6.19 5.58 2.19
CA GLU A 125 -7.61 5.70 2.52
C GLU A 125 -8.29 4.33 2.62
N ALA A 126 -7.90 3.37 1.77
CA ALA A 126 -8.40 2.00 1.84
C ALA A 126 -8.04 1.37 3.18
N VAL A 127 -6.76 1.40 3.56
CA VAL A 127 -6.28 0.86 4.84
C VAL A 127 -6.89 1.61 6.03
N MET A 128 -6.94 2.94 6.00
CA MET A 128 -7.61 3.73 7.05
C MET A 128 -9.07 3.32 7.23
N SER A 129 -9.78 3.09 6.13
CA SER A 129 -11.18 2.66 6.15
C SER A 129 -11.31 1.23 6.68
N ALA A 130 -10.42 0.33 6.28
CA ALA A 130 -10.38 -1.05 6.76
C ALA A 130 -10.14 -1.14 8.27
N LEU A 131 -9.16 -0.39 8.80
CA LEU A 131 -8.91 -0.33 10.25
C LEU A 131 -10.12 0.22 11.03
N ARG A 132 -10.74 1.28 10.50
CA ARG A 132 -11.95 1.86 11.13
C ARG A 132 -13.10 0.87 11.13
N LEU A 133 -13.29 0.15 10.02
CA LEU A 133 -14.30 -0.90 9.91
C LEU A 133 -14.03 -2.03 10.91
N ALA A 134 -12.79 -2.52 10.98
CA ALA A 134 -12.40 -3.56 11.92
C ALA A 134 -12.65 -3.15 13.38
N ARG A 135 -12.25 -1.94 13.77
CA ARG A 135 -12.51 -1.40 15.10
C ARG A 135 -14.01 -1.26 15.39
N GLY A 136 -14.78 -0.75 14.43
CA GLY A 136 -16.23 -0.60 14.56
C GLY A 136 -16.98 -1.93 14.68
N ALA A 137 -16.55 -2.94 13.93
CA ALA A 137 -17.17 -4.26 13.94
C ALA A 137 -16.85 -5.07 15.22
N THR A 138 -15.65 -4.91 15.76
CA THR A 138 -15.18 -5.68 16.92
C THR A 138 -15.39 -4.96 18.26
N GLY A 139 -15.53 -3.63 18.24
CA GLY A 139 -15.52 -2.79 19.45
C GLY A 139 -14.15 -2.71 20.12
N LYS A 140 -13.09 -3.19 19.48
CA LYS A 140 -11.72 -3.23 19.98
C LYS A 140 -10.88 -2.12 19.30
N SER A 141 -9.74 -1.71 19.91
CA SER A 141 -8.96 -0.58 19.42
C SER A 141 -7.61 -0.94 18.81
N LYS A 142 -6.92 -1.96 19.32
CA LYS A 142 -5.55 -2.28 18.92
C LYS A 142 -5.45 -2.99 17.57
N VAL A 143 -4.30 -2.81 16.93
CA VAL A 143 -3.99 -3.40 15.62
C VAL A 143 -2.62 -4.08 15.70
N ILE A 144 -2.49 -5.29 15.17
CA ILE A 144 -1.20 -5.92 14.92
C ILE A 144 -0.79 -5.62 13.47
N LYS A 145 0.45 -5.17 13.28
CA LYS A 145 1.14 -5.12 11.97
C LYS A 145 2.50 -5.81 12.06
N PHE A 146 3.15 -6.03 10.93
CA PHE A 146 4.45 -6.67 10.89
C PHE A 146 5.57 -5.71 10.45
N GLU A 147 6.78 -5.95 10.96
CA GLU A 147 7.98 -5.23 10.54
C GLU A 147 8.21 -5.37 9.04
N GLY A 148 8.68 -4.32 8.42
CA GLY A 148 8.93 -4.25 6.98
C GLY A 148 7.69 -4.08 6.11
N CYS A 149 6.47 -4.33 6.61
CA CYS A 149 5.23 -4.07 5.89
C CYS A 149 4.87 -2.58 5.89
N TYR A 150 4.45 -2.08 4.73
CA TYR A 150 4.03 -0.70 4.53
C TYR A 150 2.52 -0.64 4.24
N HIS A 151 1.80 0.18 4.97
CA HIS A 151 0.34 0.28 4.91
C HIS A 151 -0.14 1.72 4.74
N GLY A 152 0.54 2.50 3.91
CA GLY A 152 0.23 3.92 3.74
C GLY A 152 0.74 4.79 4.90
N HIS A 153 0.23 6.03 4.97
CA HIS A 153 0.71 7.02 5.94
C HIS A 153 -0.34 7.41 6.99
N VAL A 154 -1.20 6.46 7.38
CA VAL A 154 -2.09 6.64 8.54
C VAL A 154 -1.27 6.69 9.81
N ASP A 155 -1.54 7.65 10.69
CA ASP A 155 -0.76 7.90 11.92
C ASP A 155 -0.53 6.64 12.76
N SER A 156 -1.56 5.82 12.93
CA SER A 156 -1.46 4.59 13.70
C SER A 156 -0.55 3.53 13.07
N LEU A 157 -0.20 3.63 11.78
CA LEU A 157 0.63 2.65 11.08
C LEU A 157 2.04 3.15 10.76
N LEU A 158 2.31 4.45 10.98
CA LEU A 158 3.66 5.02 10.89
C LEU A 158 4.44 4.77 12.21
N VAL A 159 4.58 3.50 12.54
CA VAL A 159 5.19 3.02 13.77
C VAL A 159 6.18 1.90 13.48
N LYS A 160 7.19 1.77 14.33
CA LYS A 160 8.15 0.66 14.39
C LYS A 160 8.00 -0.09 15.70
N ALA A 161 8.65 -1.23 15.81
CA ALA A 161 8.71 -1.99 17.07
C ALA A 161 9.35 -1.15 18.19
N GLY A 162 8.69 -1.07 19.34
CA GLY A 162 9.24 -0.51 20.57
C GLY A 162 10.02 -1.55 21.38
N SER A 163 10.58 -1.13 22.52
CA SER A 163 11.28 -2.02 23.45
C SER A 163 10.31 -2.53 24.54
N GLY A 164 10.02 -3.82 24.59
CA GLY A 164 9.18 -4.40 25.64
C GLY A 164 8.71 -5.82 25.37
N LEU A 165 8.07 -6.46 26.36
CA LEU A 165 7.52 -7.81 26.22
C LEU A 165 6.39 -7.84 25.17
N VAL A 166 5.47 -6.87 25.23
CA VAL A 166 4.55 -6.56 24.12
C VAL A 166 5.09 -5.36 23.39
N THR A 167 5.38 -5.51 22.10
CA THR A 167 6.07 -4.52 21.29
C THR A 167 5.07 -3.46 20.79
N PHE A 168 4.66 -2.55 21.66
CA PHE A 168 3.86 -1.39 21.26
C PHE A 168 4.66 -0.49 20.30
N GLY A 169 3.94 0.09 19.33
CA GLY A 169 4.54 0.93 18.31
C GLY A 169 5.16 2.21 18.89
N GLU A 170 6.36 2.52 18.43
CA GLU A 170 6.99 3.84 18.58
C GLU A 170 6.83 4.61 17.27
N SER A 171 6.47 5.89 17.34
CA SER A 171 6.33 6.72 16.14
C SER A 171 7.61 6.79 15.32
N THR A 172 7.48 6.58 13.99
CA THR A 172 8.57 6.77 13.02
C THR A 172 8.52 8.12 12.34
N SER A 173 7.49 8.93 12.60
CA SER A 173 7.28 10.23 11.98
C SER A 173 7.01 11.28 13.04
N ALA A 174 7.63 12.44 12.89
CA ALA A 174 7.35 13.59 13.75
C ALA A 174 5.87 14.00 13.62
N GLY A 175 5.26 14.40 14.73
CA GLY A 175 3.87 14.87 14.76
C GLY A 175 2.83 13.80 15.04
N ILE A 176 3.20 12.52 15.14
CA ILE A 176 2.26 11.47 15.55
C ILE A 176 2.16 11.44 17.07
N PRO A 177 0.97 11.65 17.67
CA PRO A 177 0.78 11.54 19.10
C PRO A 177 1.09 10.12 19.61
N GLU A 178 1.74 10.02 20.77
CA GLU A 178 2.11 8.73 21.37
C GLU A 178 0.89 7.82 21.61
N ALA A 179 -0.26 8.41 21.91
CA ALA A 179 -1.51 7.70 22.09
C ALA A 179 -1.94 6.90 20.83
N PHE A 180 -1.70 7.45 19.62
CA PHE A 180 -1.99 6.72 18.39
C PHE A 180 -0.96 5.61 18.12
N ALA A 181 0.32 5.86 18.40
CA ALA A 181 1.37 4.87 18.24
C ALA A 181 1.14 3.64 19.14
N LYS A 182 0.66 3.85 20.36
CA LYS A 182 0.37 2.78 21.33
C LYS A 182 -0.80 1.86 20.97
N GLU A 183 -1.67 2.28 20.06
CA GLU A 183 -2.76 1.43 19.56
C GLU A 183 -2.28 0.40 18.51
N THR A 184 -1.00 0.42 18.14
CA THR A 184 -0.45 -0.52 17.18
C THR A 184 0.68 -1.34 17.79
N ILE A 185 0.55 -2.65 17.67
CA ILE A 185 1.56 -3.62 18.07
C ILE A 185 2.32 -4.03 16.81
N VAL A 186 3.65 -3.93 16.86
CA VAL A 186 4.49 -4.29 15.72
C VAL A 186 5.25 -5.56 16.06
N LEU A 187 5.05 -6.59 15.25
CA LEU A 187 5.67 -7.91 15.44
C LEU A 187 6.66 -8.21 14.32
N PRO A 188 7.70 -9.01 14.59
CA PRO A 188 8.54 -9.55 13.52
C PRO A 188 7.70 -10.41 12.57
N LEU A 189 7.94 -10.27 11.27
CA LEU A 189 7.26 -11.08 10.26
C LEU A 189 7.70 -12.55 10.41
N ASN A 190 6.75 -13.48 10.31
CA ASN A 190 6.95 -14.92 10.48
C ASN A 190 7.24 -15.41 11.93
N ASP A 191 7.19 -14.55 12.93
CA ASP A 191 7.36 -14.94 14.34
C ASP A 191 6.01 -15.41 14.93
N ARG A 192 5.78 -16.73 14.88
CA ARG A 192 4.55 -17.36 15.40
C ARG A 192 4.46 -17.33 16.91
N GLU A 193 5.60 -17.45 17.60
CA GLU A 193 5.65 -17.47 19.07
C GLU A 193 5.26 -16.10 19.61
N LYS A 194 5.85 -15.04 19.05
CA LYS A 194 5.53 -13.66 19.46
C LYS A 194 4.09 -13.27 19.13
N LEU A 195 3.55 -13.76 18.00
CA LEU A 195 2.15 -13.56 17.65
C LEU A 195 1.22 -14.18 18.72
N VAL A 196 1.45 -15.43 19.10
CA VAL A 196 0.61 -16.13 20.07
C VAL A 196 0.71 -15.47 21.44
N GLU A 197 1.93 -15.18 21.93
CA GLU A 197 2.16 -14.48 23.19
C GLU A 197 1.38 -13.15 23.22
N THR A 198 1.42 -12.38 22.14
CA THR A 198 0.69 -11.11 22.02
C THR A 198 -0.83 -11.31 22.04
N LEU A 199 -1.33 -12.31 21.31
CA LEU A 199 -2.77 -12.62 21.28
C LEU A 199 -3.29 -13.16 22.62
N GLU A 200 -2.50 -13.91 23.36
CA GLU A 200 -2.85 -14.38 24.71
C GLU A 200 -2.95 -13.22 25.69
N GLN A 201 -2.05 -12.25 25.62
CA GLN A 201 -2.03 -11.11 26.51
C GLN A 201 -3.05 -10.03 26.12
N GLU A 202 -3.16 -9.68 24.86
CA GLU A 202 -3.87 -8.49 24.36
C GLU A 202 -5.04 -8.79 23.41
N GLY A 203 -5.29 -10.04 23.05
CA GLY A 203 -6.30 -10.42 22.04
C GLY A 203 -7.70 -9.88 22.30
N HIS A 204 -8.04 -9.67 23.58
CA HIS A 204 -9.31 -9.05 23.96
C HIS A 204 -9.45 -7.58 23.50
N ASN A 205 -8.35 -6.88 23.23
CA ASN A 205 -8.29 -5.50 22.75
C ASN A 205 -7.91 -5.38 21.27
N ILE A 206 -7.47 -6.46 20.62
CA ILE A 206 -7.01 -6.43 19.23
C ILE A 206 -8.21 -6.54 18.29
N ALA A 207 -8.41 -5.50 17.47
CA ALA A 207 -9.45 -5.44 16.44
C ALA A 207 -9.06 -6.26 15.20
N CYS A 208 -7.81 -6.13 14.76
CA CYS A 208 -7.35 -6.79 13.55
C CYS A 208 -5.84 -7.04 13.52
N ILE A 209 -5.46 -7.98 12.66
CA ILE A 209 -4.10 -8.20 12.17
C ILE A 209 -4.07 -7.73 10.73
N ILE A 210 -3.15 -6.81 10.38
CA ILE A 210 -2.94 -6.38 9.00
C ILE A 210 -1.59 -6.87 8.49
N VAL A 211 -1.58 -7.42 7.28
CA VAL A 211 -0.36 -7.95 6.64
C VAL A 211 -0.40 -7.71 5.13
N GLU A 212 0.75 -7.37 4.54
CA GLU A 212 0.95 -7.53 3.09
C GLU A 212 1.20 -9.03 2.84
N PRO A 213 0.31 -9.76 2.16
CA PRO A 213 0.53 -11.19 1.92
C PRO A 213 1.72 -11.46 0.99
N ILE A 214 2.12 -10.47 0.19
CA ILE A 214 3.34 -10.43 -0.59
C ILE A 214 4.02 -9.07 -0.35
N PRO A 215 4.84 -8.93 0.72
CA PRO A 215 5.49 -7.66 1.05
C PRO A 215 6.42 -7.17 -0.07
N ALA A 216 5.95 -6.21 -0.86
CA ALA A 216 6.72 -5.67 -1.97
C ALA A 216 7.72 -4.61 -1.52
N ASN A 217 7.37 -3.82 -0.51
CA ASN A 217 8.25 -2.78 0.05
C ASN A 217 9.45 -3.34 0.82
N ASN A 218 9.40 -4.61 1.18
CA ASN A 218 10.45 -5.33 1.91
C ASN A 218 11.27 -6.27 1.00
N GLY A 219 11.38 -5.96 -0.29
CA GLY A 219 12.17 -6.71 -1.26
C GLY A 219 11.41 -7.78 -2.04
N LEU A 220 10.09 -7.66 -2.15
CA LEU A 220 9.20 -8.61 -2.84
C LEU A 220 9.32 -10.03 -2.27
N LEU A 221 8.93 -10.20 -1.03
CA LEU A 221 9.01 -11.47 -0.33
C LEU A 221 7.74 -12.30 -0.56
N LEU A 222 7.89 -13.48 -1.16
CA LEU A 222 6.82 -14.49 -1.11
C LEU A 222 6.75 -15.04 0.31
N GLN A 223 5.60 -14.84 0.96
CA GLN A 223 5.38 -15.39 2.29
C GLN A 223 5.24 -16.90 2.26
N ASP A 224 5.66 -17.55 3.34
CA ASP A 224 5.33 -18.96 3.56
C ASP A 224 3.79 -19.07 3.73
N ARG A 225 3.17 -19.86 2.88
CA ARG A 225 1.75 -20.17 2.94
C ARG A 225 1.33 -20.62 4.34
N SER A 226 2.14 -21.45 4.99
CA SER A 226 1.85 -21.96 6.32
C SER A 226 1.81 -20.86 7.40
N PHE A 227 2.52 -19.74 7.21
CA PHE A 227 2.42 -18.61 8.11
C PHE A 227 1.11 -17.86 7.92
N LEU A 228 0.68 -17.62 6.66
CA LEU A 228 -0.59 -16.95 6.38
C LEU A 228 -1.79 -17.81 6.82
N GLU A 229 -1.74 -19.11 6.64
CA GLU A 229 -2.72 -20.06 7.18
C GLU A 229 -2.77 -19.98 8.71
N TYR A 230 -1.61 -19.88 9.34
CA TYR A 230 -1.50 -19.73 10.79
C TYR A 230 -2.09 -18.41 11.27
N LEU A 231 -1.84 -17.30 10.55
CA LEU A 231 -2.50 -16.01 10.86
C LEU A 231 -4.02 -16.14 10.84
N ARG A 232 -4.59 -16.81 9.82
CA ARG A 232 -6.04 -17.04 9.73
C ARG A 232 -6.56 -17.84 10.93
N GLN A 233 -5.90 -18.94 11.26
CA GLN A 233 -6.27 -19.78 12.40
C GLN A 233 -6.22 -19.02 13.74
N GLN A 234 -5.19 -18.21 13.95
CA GLN A 234 -5.08 -17.41 15.17
C GLN A 234 -6.12 -16.28 15.21
N ALA A 235 -6.37 -15.64 14.08
CA ALA A 235 -7.41 -14.61 13.99
C ALA A 235 -8.80 -15.18 14.33
N ASP A 236 -9.14 -16.35 13.84
CA ASP A 236 -10.38 -17.06 14.18
C ASP A 236 -10.43 -17.42 15.67
N LYS A 237 -9.36 -18.01 16.21
CA LYS A 237 -9.27 -18.45 17.60
C LYS A 237 -9.50 -17.31 18.60
N TYR A 238 -8.96 -16.12 18.32
CA TYR A 238 -9.03 -14.96 19.22
C TYR A 238 -10.11 -13.95 18.85
N ASN A 239 -10.96 -14.25 17.84
CA ASN A 239 -11.98 -13.35 17.33
C ASN A 239 -11.40 -11.98 16.96
N VAL A 240 -10.35 -12.00 16.15
CA VAL A 240 -9.62 -10.86 15.58
C VAL A 240 -9.79 -10.89 14.08
N LEU A 241 -10.01 -9.76 13.43
CA LEU A 241 -10.16 -9.72 11.97
C LEU A 241 -8.80 -9.78 11.27
N LEU A 242 -8.71 -10.52 10.18
CA LEU A 242 -7.53 -10.58 9.32
C LEU A 242 -7.72 -9.66 8.12
N ILE A 243 -6.82 -8.70 7.95
CA ILE A 243 -6.78 -7.78 6.82
C ILE A 243 -5.60 -8.14 5.93
N PHE A 244 -5.86 -8.45 4.66
CA PHE A 244 -4.82 -8.52 3.65
C PHE A 244 -4.72 -7.16 2.96
N ASP A 245 -3.57 -6.52 3.10
CA ASP A 245 -3.22 -5.33 2.33
C ASP A 245 -2.66 -5.76 0.98
N GLU A 246 -3.49 -5.70 -0.01
CA GLU A 246 -3.20 -6.07 -1.38
C GLU A 246 -3.09 -4.85 -2.32
N VAL A 247 -2.78 -3.68 -1.80
CA VAL A 247 -2.60 -2.47 -2.61
C VAL A 247 -1.55 -2.66 -3.71
N ILE A 248 -0.58 -3.57 -3.51
CA ILE A 248 0.41 -3.92 -4.55
C ILE A 248 0.11 -5.27 -5.20
N SER A 249 -0.32 -6.29 -4.45
CA SER A 249 -0.53 -7.66 -4.95
C SER A 249 -1.89 -7.88 -5.59
N GLY A 250 -2.91 -7.11 -5.24
CA GLY A 250 -4.26 -7.21 -5.79
C GLY A 250 -4.29 -7.04 -7.30
N PHE A 251 -5.05 -7.87 -7.99
CA PHE A 251 -5.14 -7.95 -9.46
C PHE A 251 -3.81 -8.20 -10.20
N ARG A 252 -2.68 -8.22 -9.49
CA ARG A 252 -1.36 -8.42 -10.08
C ARG A 252 -0.99 -9.90 -10.24
N VAL A 253 -1.20 -10.69 -9.20
CA VAL A 253 -0.87 -12.13 -9.20
C VAL A 253 -2.07 -13.01 -9.61
N GLY A 254 -3.14 -12.39 -10.03
CA GLY A 254 -4.40 -12.98 -10.45
C GLY A 254 -5.56 -12.05 -10.12
N PHE A 255 -6.77 -12.34 -10.61
CA PHE A 255 -7.95 -11.51 -10.35
C PHE A 255 -8.28 -11.45 -8.85
N GLU A 256 -8.12 -12.56 -8.15
CA GLU A 256 -8.36 -12.68 -6.71
C GLU A 256 -7.12 -12.33 -5.85
N GLY A 257 -6.11 -11.69 -6.45
CA GLY A 257 -4.91 -11.23 -5.74
C GLY A 257 -4.15 -12.35 -5.01
N ALA A 258 -3.46 -11.99 -3.95
CA ALA A 258 -2.71 -12.92 -3.12
C ALA A 258 -3.64 -13.81 -2.28
N ALA A 259 -4.84 -13.36 -1.91
CA ALA A 259 -5.84 -14.20 -1.26
C ALA A 259 -6.16 -15.42 -2.12
N GLY A 260 -6.38 -15.23 -3.43
CA GLY A 260 -6.58 -16.31 -4.39
C GLY A 260 -5.33 -17.17 -4.61
N TYR A 261 -4.17 -16.56 -4.73
CA TYR A 261 -2.90 -17.24 -4.93
C TYR A 261 -2.56 -18.21 -3.78
N TYR A 262 -2.77 -17.78 -2.54
CA TYR A 262 -2.55 -18.61 -1.36
C TYR A 262 -3.77 -19.47 -0.98
N GLY A 263 -4.96 -19.17 -1.49
CA GLY A 263 -6.19 -19.87 -1.13
C GLY A 263 -6.63 -19.59 0.31
N ILE A 264 -6.39 -18.37 0.81
CA ILE A 264 -6.69 -17.95 2.18
C ILE A 264 -7.71 -16.83 2.14
N GLN A 265 -8.77 -16.95 2.92
CA GLN A 265 -9.83 -15.95 3.03
C GLN A 265 -9.53 -14.97 4.18
N PRO A 266 -9.16 -13.71 3.91
CA PRO A 266 -9.16 -12.67 4.93
C PRO A 266 -10.60 -12.16 5.17
N ASP A 267 -10.79 -11.43 6.27
CA ASP A 267 -12.07 -10.76 6.57
C ASP A 267 -12.21 -9.45 5.78
N ILE A 268 -11.09 -8.78 5.51
CA ILE A 268 -11.05 -7.52 4.77
C ILE A 268 -9.87 -7.55 3.79
N LEU A 269 -10.11 -7.04 2.58
CA LEU A 269 -9.10 -6.82 1.54
C LEU A 269 -9.00 -5.32 1.23
N THR A 270 -7.78 -4.83 1.01
CA THR A 270 -7.53 -3.48 0.47
C THR A 270 -6.73 -3.59 -0.81
N PHE A 271 -7.11 -2.80 -1.85
CA PHE A 271 -6.46 -2.78 -3.16
C PHE A 271 -6.01 -1.38 -3.53
#